data_f15b57d85f51b6ce2e06c1bb4f697ce1
#
_entry.id   f15b57d85f51b6ce2e06c1bb4f697ce1
#
_cell.length_a   1.000
_cell.length_b   1.000
_cell.length_c   1.000
_cell.angle_alpha   90.00
_cell.angle_beta   90.00
_cell.angle_gamma   90.00
#
_symmetry.space_group_name_H-M   'P 1'
#
loop_
_entity.id
_entity.type
_entity.pdbx_description
1 polymer ?
#
loop_
_entity_poly.entity_id
_entity_poly.type
_entity_poly.pdbx_seq_one_letter_code
_entity_poly.pdbx_strand_id
1 'polypeptide(L)'
;MGKPRAELTARWPTRPAPAVPAVGTRRRRTITCQAQERTMIEQLREDIRSVFDRDPAARNWFEVLTCYPGLHAVLIHRLTHWLWQRGLKWPARMLSHIGRFLTGIEIHPGAKIGQRFFIDHGMGVVIGETAEIGDDCTLYHGVTLGGTSWQKIKRHPTLKDNVVVGAGAKVLGPIVVHDGAHIGSNAVVVRDV
;
A
#
# COMPACT_ATOMS: atom_id res chain seq x y z
N MET A 1 -20.43 -7.79 -39.81
CA MET A 1 -19.59 -6.59 -39.82
C MET A 1 -19.55 -6.02 -38.38
N GLY A 2 -18.54 -6.38 -37.61
CA GLY A 2 -18.38 -5.95 -36.22
C GLY A 2 -17.65 -4.60 -36.16
N LYS A 3 -18.22 -3.64 -35.40
CA LYS A 3 -17.57 -2.35 -35.12
C LYS A 3 -16.41 -2.56 -34.16
N PRO A 4 -15.25 -1.90 -34.38
CA PRO A 4 -14.13 -2.00 -33.44
C PRO A 4 -14.48 -1.33 -32.09
N ARG A 5 -14.15 -2.00 -31.00
CA ARG A 5 -14.20 -1.42 -29.64
C ARG A 5 -13.16 -0.31 -29.53
N ALA A 6 -13.60 0.90 -29.27
CA ALA A 6 -12.72 2.01 -28.94
C ALA A 6 -12.06 1.72 -27.57
N GLU A 7 -10.73 1.61 -27.58
CA GLU A 7 -9.93 1.63 -26.35
C GLU A 7 -9.95 3.05 -25.77
N LEU A 8 -10.72 3.23 -24.72
CA LEU A 8 -10.67 4.45 -23.89
C LEU A 8 -9.45 4.36 -22.96
N THR A 9 -8.29 4.79 -23.45
CA THR A 9 -7.13 5.06 -22.60
C THR A 9 -7.33 6.41 -21.91
N ALA A 10 -7.85 6.42 -20.70
CA ALA A 10 -7.85 7.60 -19.87
C ALA A 10 -6.40 7.96 -19.49
N ARG A 11 -5.84 9.01 -20.11
CA ARG A 11 -4.57 9.60 -19.67
C ARG A 11 -4.81 10.39 -18.40
N TRP A 12 -4.19 9.97 -17.32
CA TRP A 12 -4.09 10.77 -16.09
C TRP A 12 -3.27 12.03 -16.37
N PRO A 13 -3.68 13.20 -15.83
CA PRO A 13 -2.86 14.40 -15.92
C PRO A 13 -1.54 14.17 -15.17
N THR A 14 -0.44 14.11 -15.92
CA THR A 14 0.90 14.06 -15.34
C THR A 14 1.20 15.43 -14.72
N ARG A 15 1.30 15.51 -13.40
CA ARG A 15 1.92 16.67 -12.74
C ARG A 15 3.35 16.80 -13.27
N PRO A 16 3.80 18.01 -13.64
CA PRO A 16 5.21 18.21 -13.96
C PRO A 16 6.05 17.83 -12.72
N ALA A 17 7.03 16.96 -12.94
CA ALA A 17 7.98 16.60 -11.89
C ALA A 17 8.62 17.86 -11.32
N PRO A 18 8.80 17.99 -9.99
CA PRO A 18 9.55 19.08 -9.41
C PRO A 18 10.97 19.07 -9.99
N ALA A 19 11.47 20.26 -10.38
CA ALA A 19 12.78 20.42 -10.97
C ALA A 19 13.86 19.80 -10.06
N VAL A 20 14.60 18.83 -10.62
CA VAL A 20 15.72 18.16 -9.94
C VAL A 20 16.85 19.20 -9.82
N PRO A 21 17.31 19.57 -8.62
CA PRO A 21 18.48 20.42 -8.46
C PRO A 21 19.72 19.68 -8.95
N ALA A 22 20.62 20.40 -9.65
CA ALA A 22 21.85 19.88 -10.25
C ALA A 22 22.67 19.02 -9.28
N VAL A 23 23.09 17.85 -9.78
CA VAL A 23 23.90 16.87 -9.05
C VAL A 23 25.27 17.45 -8.74
N GLY A 24 25.43 17.94 -7.51
CA GLY A 24 26.72 18.12 -6.90
C GLY A 24 27.32 16.77 -6.55
N THR A 25 28.57 16.53 -6.92
CA THR A 25 29.35 15.31 -6.66
C THR A 25 29.33 14.98 -5.16
N ARG A 26 28.40 14.13 -4.72
CA ARG A 26 28.34 13.62 -3.35
C ARG A 26 29.28 12.43 -3.19
N ARG A 27 30.33 12.61 -2.35
CA ARG A 27 31.11 11.52 -1.77
C ARG A 27 30.18 10.37 -1.37
N ARG A 28 30.53 9.14 -1.79
CA ARG A 28 29.91 7.90 -1.29
C ARG A 28 29.98 7.89 0.25
N ARG A 29 28.90 8.28 0.88
CA ARG A 29 28.71 7.93 2.31
C ARG A 29 28.24 6.49 2.32
N THR A 30 29.03 5.64 2.90
CA THR A 30 28.63 4.29 3.33
C THR A 30 27.31 4.41 4.08
N ILE A 31 26.27 3.86 3.50
CA ILE A 31 24.95 3.76 4.14
C ILE A 31 25.11 2.69 5.22
N THR A 32 25.53 3.08 6.40
CA THR A 32 25.25 2.33 7.61
C THR A 32 23.75 2.43 7.80
N CYS A 33 23.08 1.31 7.57
CA CYS A 33 21.64 1.12 7.81
C CYS A 33 21.41 1.19 9.33
N GLN A 34 21.38 2.40 9.90
CA GLN A 34 20.72 2.67 11.17
C GLN A 34 19.25 2.83 10.82
N ALA A 35 18.53 1.69 10.81
CA ALA A 35 17.10 1.71 11.01
C ALA A 35 16.87 2.27 12.41
N GLN A 36 16.80 3.60 12.52
CA GLN A 36 16.43 4.28 13.74
C GLN A 36 15.01 3.82 14.03
N GLU A 37 14.82 3.09 15.13
CA GLU A 37 13.49 2.67 15.59
C GLU A 37 12.66 3.94 15.82
N ARG A 38 11.89 4.32 14.83
CA ARG A 38 10.97 5.46 14.92
C ARG A 38 9.88 5.12 15.91
N THR A 39 9.56 6.08 16.76
CA THR A 39 8.47 5.90 17.73
C THR A 39 7.13 5.75 16.98
N MET A 40 6.18 5.02 17.59
CA MET A 40 4.81 4.90 17.03
C MET A 40 4.17 6.27 16.76
N ILE A 41 4.49 7.27 17.57
CA ILE A 41 3.96 8.64 17.40
C ILE A 41 4.54 9.30 16.14
N GLU A 42 5.82 9.12 15.85
CA GLU A 42 6.44 9.64 14.61
C GLU A 42 5.86 8.98 13.38
N GLN A 43 5.66 7.66 13.41
CA GLN A 43 5.02 6.93 12.33
C GLN A 43 3.58 7.42 12.08
N LEU A 44 2.79 7.59 13.14
CA LEU A 44 1.42 8.11 13.02
C LEU A 44 1.39 9.53 12.43
N ARG A 45 2.31 10.41 12.85
CA ARG A 45 2.41 11.76 12.28
C ARG A 45 2.75 11.74 10.79
N GLU A 46 3.64 10.84 10.36
CA GLU A 46 3.99 10.69 8.95
C GLU A 46 2.84 10.11 8.13
N ASP A 47 2.10 9.14 8.68
CA ASP A 47 0.91 8.62 8.00
C ASP A 47 -0.17 9.70 7.82
N ILE A 48 -0.44 10.50 8.86
CA ILE A 48 -1.39 11.61 8.76
C ILE A 48 -0.93 12.63 7.72
N ARG A 49 0.36 12.98 7.70
CA ARG A 49 0.92 13.89 6.68
C ARG A 49 0.74 13.32 5.28
N SER A 50 0.99 12.03 5.11
CA SER A 50 0.86 11.37 3.80
C SER A 50 -0.57 11.41 3.25
N VAL A 51 -1.59 11.48 4.11
CA VAL A 51 -2.98 11.69 3.68
C VAL A 51 -3.16 13.10 3.11
N PHE A 52 -2.67 14.14 3.80
CA PHE A 52 -2.75 15.53 3.30
C PHE A 52 -1.99 15.73 1.98
N ASP A 53 -0.89 14.99 1.77
CA ASP A 53 -0.12 15.08 0.53
C ASP A 53 -0.86 14.49 -0.68
N ARG A 54 -1.81 13.55 -0.44
CA ARG A 54 -2.44 12.73 -1.49
C ARG A 54 -3.93 12.96 -1.65
N ASP A 55 -4.62 13.39 -0.60
CA ASP A 55 -6.06 13.65 -0.62
C ASP A 55 -6.35 15.15 -0.44
N PRO A 56 -6.73 15.85 -1.53
CA PRO A 56 -7.12 17.26 -1.45
C PRO A 56 -8.39 17.53 -0.60
N ALA A 57 -9.18 16.48 -0.31
CA ALA A 57 -10.40 16.60 0.50
C ALA A 57 -10.10 16.59 2.01
N ALA A 58 -8.89 16.22 2.44
CA ALA A 58 -8.50 16.23 3.83
C ALA A 58 -8.40 17.64 4.38
N ARG A 59 -9.24 18.00 5.37
CA ARG A 59 -9.33 19.36 5.92
C ARG A 59 -8.50 19.60 7.16
N ASN A 60 -8.44 18.63 8.06
CA ASN A 60 -7.71 18.74 9.33
C ASN A 60 -7.32 17.36 9.87
N TRP A 61 -6.36 17.35 10.81
CA TRP A 61 -5.81 16.11 11.39
C TRP A 61 -6.85 15.29 12.17
N PHE A 62 -7.84 15.92 12.79
CA PHE A 62 -8.89 15.24 13.55
C PHE A 62 -9.80 14.45 12.62
N GLU A 63 -10.17 15.03 11.46
CA GLU A 63 -10.93 14.34 10.43
C GLU A 63 -10.15 13.15 9.87
N VAL A 64 -8.86 13.33 9.56
CA VAL A 64 -8.00 12.24 9.09
C VAL A 64 -7.92 11.12 10.12
N LEU A 65 -7.74 11.45 11.39
CA LEU A 65 -7.66 10.46 12.46
C LEU A 65 -8.98 9.69 12.69
N THR A 66 -10.13 10.33 12.48
CA THR A 66 -11.45 9.76 12.84
C THR A 66 -12.26 9.25 11.66
N CYS A 67 -12.01 9.72 10.44
CA CYS A 67 -12.86 9.44 9.26
C CYS A 67 -12.13 8.71 8.13
N TYR A 68 -10.85 8.39 8.26
CA TYR A 68 -10.09 7.71 7.21
C TYR A 68 -9.90 6.20 7.53
N PRO A 69 -10.73 5.32 6.96
CA PRO A 69 -10.67 3.89 7.23
C PRO A 69 -9.33 3.26 6.82
N GLY A 70 -8.68 3.81 5.78
CA GLY A 70 -7.34 3.37 5.36
C GLY A 70 -6.29 3.56 6.45
N LEU A 71 -6.28 4.71 7.13
CA LEU A 71 -5.40 4.96 8.27
C LEU A 71 -5.68 3.99 9.42
N HIS A 72 -6.97 3.79 9.76
CA HIS A 72 -7.37 2.85 10.82
C HIS A 72 -6.90 1.43 10.52
N ALA A 73 -7.06 0.96 9.27
CA ALA A 73 -6.63 -0.36 8.85
C ALA A 73 -5.11 -0.55 8.98
N VAL A 74 -4.31 0.47 8.60
CA VAL A 74 -2.85 0.45 8.74
C VAL A 74 -2.42 0.40 10.22
N LEU A 75 -3.06 1.18 11.09
CA LEU A 75 -2.77 1.17 12.53
C LEU A 75 -3.10 -0.18 13.17
N ILE A 76 -4.27 -0.75 12.85
CA ILE A 76 -4.66 -2.09 13.32
C ILE A 76 -3.68 -3.14 12.77
N HIS A 77 -3.27 -3.03 11.51
CA HIS A 77 -2.28 -3.93 10.92
C HIS A 77 -0.94 -3.88 11.65
N ARG A 78 -0.41 -2.73 12.02
CA ARG A 78 0.85 -2.63 12.80
C ARG A 78 0.78 -3.41 14.10
N LEU A 79 -0.34 -3.28 14.84
CA LEU A 79 -0.56 -4.04 16.06
C LEU A 79 -0.68 -5.55 15.79
N THR A 80 -1.44 -5.94 14.77
CA THR A 80 -1.63 -7.37 14.43
C THR A 80 -0.34 -7.98 13.88
N HIS A 81 0.45 -7.23 13.14
CA HIS A 81 1.76 -7.65 12.64
C HIS A 81 2.76 -7.87 13.79
N TRP A 82 2.79 -6.97 14.75
CA TRP A 82 3.59 -7.11 15.96
C TRP A 82 3.22 -8.37 16.77
N LEU A 83 1.94 -8.67 16.96
CA LEU A 83 1.48 -9.92 17.58
C LEU A 83 1.89 -11.14 16.73
N TRP A 84 1.75 -11.04 15.41
CA TRP A 84 2.11 -12.09 14.47
C TRP A 84 3.58 -12.46 14.54
N GLN A 85 4.46 -11.48 14.60
CA GLN A 85 5.92 -11.68 14.73
C GLN A 85 6.30 -12.35 16.06
N ARG A 86 5.52 -12.14 17.12
CA ARG A 86 5.72 -12.80 18.43
C ARG A 86 5.11 -14.19 18.53
N GLY A 87 4.63 -14.75 17.43
CA GLY A 87 4.03 -16.08 17.40
C GLY A 87 2.57 -16.14 17.86
N LEU A 88 1.98 -15.02 18.28
CA LEU A 88 0.58 -14.91 18.70
C LEU A 88 -0.34 -14.88 17.49
N LYS A 89 -0.33 -16.00 16.70
CA LYS A 89 -0.98 -16.06 15.39
C LYS A 89 -2.50 -15.94 15.46
N TRP A 90 -3.12 -16.65 16.41
CA TRP A 90 -4.58 -16.62 16.55
C TRP A 90 -5.12 -15.24 16.95
N PRO A 91 -4.64 -14.56 18.03
CA PRO A 91 -5.15 -13.24 18.37
C PRO A 91 -4.84 -12.19 17.30
N ALA A 92 -3.68 -12.30 16.60
CA ALA A 92 -3.37 -11.44 15.46
C ALA A 92 -4.43 -11.57 14.35
N ARG A 93 -4.81 -12.80 14.00
CA ARG A 93 -5.85 -13.08 13.00
C ARG A 93 -7.23 -12.59 13.45
N MET A 94 -7.62 -12.85 14.69
CA MET A 94 -8.88 -12.40 15.23
C MET A 94 -8.99 -10.87 15.18
N LEU A 95 -7.96 -10.16 15.65
CA LEU A 95 -7.94 -8.70 15.62
C LEU A 95 -7.94 -8.13 14.18
N SER A 96 -7.27 -8.80 13.23
CA SER A 96 -7.33 -8.39 11.83
C SER A 96 -8.74 -8.54 11.22
N HIS A 97 -9.51 -9.54 11.64
CA HIS A 97 -10.91 -9.70 11.24
C HIS A 97 -11.82 -8.61 11.82
N ILE A 98 -11.58 -8.21 13.07
CA ILE A 98 -12.27 -7.06 13.67
C ILE A 98 -11.94 -5.80 12.88
N GLY A 99 -10.66 -5.57 12.53
CA GLY A 99 -10.24 -4.46 11.70
C GLY A 99 -10.94 -4.44 10.34
N ARG A 100 -11.03 -5.60 9.66
CA ARG A 100 -11.78 -5.74 8.41
C ARG A 100 -13.26 -5.38 8.59
N PHE A 101 -13.90 -5.84 9.66
CA PHE A 101 -15.31 -5.52 9.95
C PHE A 101 -15.52 -4.00 10.12
N LEU A 102 -14.59 -3.32 10.81
CA LEU A 102 -14.69 -1.88 11.09
C LEU A 102 -14.35 -1.00 9.88
N THR A 103 -13.44 -1.44 9.03
CA THR A 103 -12.86 -0.60 7.96
C THR A 103 -13.26 -1.02 6.54
N GLY A 104 -13.76 -2.25 6.37
CA GLY A 104 -13.98 -2.85 5.05
C GLY A 104 -12.69 -3.25 4.32
N ILE A 105 -11.53 -3.21 5.01
CA ILE A 105 -10.19 -3.47 4.47
C ILE A 105 -9.63 -4.71 5.13
N GLU A 106 -9.24 -5.70 4.35
CA GLU A 106 -8.59 -6.91 4.82
C GLU A 106 -7.08 -6.83 4.65
N ILE A 107 -6.33 -6.81 5.75
CA ILE A 107 -4.87 -6.93 5.73
C ILE A 107 -4.48 -8.13 6.59
N HIS A 108 -3.82 -9.11 5.96
CA HIS A 108 -3.31 -10.26 6.71
C HIS A 108 -2.16 -9.83 7.63
N PRO A 109 -2.13 -10.27 8.91
CA PRO A 109 -1.07 -9.88 9.87
C PRO A 109 0.35 -10.22 9.43
N GLY A 110 0.52 -11.21 8.53
CA GLY A 110 1.82 -11.60 7.99
C GLY A 110 2.35 -10.68 6.90
N ALA A 111 1.52 -9.83 6.31
CA ALA A 111 1.95 -8.88 5.28
C ALA A 111 3.00 -7.90 5.83
N LYS A 112 3.96 -7.49 4.98
CA LYS A 112 4.95 -6.48 5.32
C LYS A 112 4.57 -5.19 4.62
N ILE A 113 4.44 -4.11 5.37
CA ILE A 113 4.03 -2.80 4.86
C ILE A 113 5.04 -1.75 5.31
N GLY A 114 5.56 -0.99 4.35
CA GLY A 114 6.47 0.11 4.55
C GLY A 114 5.81 1.35 5.15
N GLN A 115 6.48 2.47 5.03
CA GLN A 115 6.06 3.74 5.62
C GLN A 115 5.18 4.55 4.66
N ARG A 116 4.36 5.46 5.22
CA ARG A 116 3.49 6.37 4.47
C ARG A 116 2.61 5.64 3.43
N PHE A 117 2.19 4.43 3.79
CA PHE A 117 1.26 3.65 2.98
C PHE A 117 -0.14 4.25 3.07
N PHE A 118 -0.71 4.62 1.94
CA PHE A 118 -2.01 5.26 1.85
C PHE A 118 -3.03 4.34 1.17
N ILE A 119 -4.18 4.18 1.80
CA ILE A 119 -5.33 3.48 1.22
C ILE A 119 -6.47 4.49 1.08
N ASP A 120 -6.82 4.82 -0.16
CA ASP A 120 -7.91 5.74 -0.47
C ASP A 120 -9.24 5.00 -0.59
N HIS A 121 -10.28 5.51 0.08
CA HIS A 121 -11.61 4.90 0.25
C HIS A 121 -11.60 3.53 0.93
N GLY A 122 -10.78 2.62 0.51
CA GLY A 122 -10.40 1.36 1.13
C GLY A 122 -11.39 0.21 1.04
N MET A 123 -12.68 0.43 0.86
CA MET A 123 -13.66 -0.65 0.85
C MET A 123 -13.29 -1.76 -0.13
N GLY A 124 -13.23 -3.01 0.35
CA GLY A 124 -12.94 -4.19 -0.47
C GLY A 124 -11.47 -4.38 -0.85
N VAL A 125 -10.54 -3.62 -0.24
CA VAL A 125 -9.10 -3.91 -0.36
C VAL A 125 -8.78 -5.21 0.36
N VAL A 126 -7.97 -6.07 -0.28
CA VAL A 126 -7.48 -7.33 0.29
C VAL A 126 -5.98 -7.44 0.08
N ILE A 127 -5.23 -7.57 1.18
CA ILE A 127 -3.78 -7.74 1.20
C ILE A 127 -3.43 -9.08 1.84
N GLY A 128 -2.89 -10.00 1.04
CA GLY A 128 -2.62 -11.38 1.46
C GLY A 128 -1.36 -11.54 2.31
N GLU A 129 -1.20 -12.74 2.91
CA GLU A 129 -0.21 -13.07 3.95
C GLU A 129 1.24 -12.74 3.61
N THR A 130 1.67 -13.06 2.38
CA THR A 130 3.07 -12.89 1.95
C THR A 130 3.26 -11.67 1.05
N ALA A 131 2.28 -10.74 1.03
CA ALA A 131 2.44 -9.48 0.33
C ALA A 131 3.51 -8.61 1.00
N GLU A 132 4.28 -7.90 0.17
CA GLU A 132 5.27 -6.93 0.61
C GLU A 132 4.98 -5.62 -0.11
N ILE A 133 4.94 -4.53 0.63
CA ILE A 133 4.62 -3.19 0.14
C ILE A 133 5.72 -2.26 0.64
N GLY A 134 6.36 -1.56 -0.28
CA GLY A 134 7.39 -0.58 0.00
C GLY A 134 6.83 0.71 0.59
N ASP A 135 7.69 1.73 0.62
CA ASP A 135 7.34 3.05 1.14
C ASP A 135 6.52 3.85 0.11
N ASP A 136 5.72 4.79 0.59
CA ASP A 136 4.96 5.75 -0.23
C ASP A 136 3.99 5.13 -1.23
N CYS A 137 3.58 3.89 -1.04
CA CYS A 137 2.61 3.24 -1.91
C CYS A 137 1.19 3.74 -1.67
N THR A 138 0.38 3.76 -2.74
CA THR A 138 -1.05 4.12 -2.70
C THR A 138 -1.90 3.01 -3.30
N LEU A 139 -2.91 2.55 -2.55
CA LEU A 139 -3.95 1.65 -3.06
C LEU A 139 -5.31 2.32 -3.02
N TYR A 140 -6.09 2.13 -4.06
CA TYR A 140 -7.49 2.52 -4.08
C TYR A 140 -8.41 1.36 -3.67
N HIS A 141 -9.70 1.67 -3.44
CA HIS A 141 -10.70 0.67 -3.06
C HIS A 141 -10.76 -0.53 -4.01
N GLY A 142 -11.17 -1.69 -3.51
CA GLY A 142 -11.35 -2.91 -4.29
C GLY A 142 -10.08 -3.56 -4.83
N VAL A 143 -8.89 -3.01 -4.50
CA VAL A 143 -7.61 -3.61 -4.90
C VAL A 143 -7.38 -4.93 -4.19
N THR A 144 -6.87 -5.93 -4.92
CA THR A 144 -6.48 -7.21 -4.34
C THR A 144 -5.01 -7.50 -4.62
N LEU A 145 -4.22 -7.69 -3.56
CA LEU A 145 -2.88 -8.26 -3.62
C LEU A 145 -2.99 -9.75 -3.26
N GLY A 146 -3.29 -10.57 -4.27
CA GLY A 146 -3.71 -11.96 -4.11
C GLY A 146 -2.64 -12.98 -4.44
N GLY A 147 -2.79 -14.19 -3.87
CA GLY A 147 -1.94 -15.34 -4.18
C GLY A 147 -2.51 -16.20 -5.29
N THR A 148 -1.64 -16.91 -6.01
CA THR A 148 -1.99 -17.86 -7.07
C THR A 148 -1.59 -19.31 -6.76
N SER A 149 -1.09 -19.58 -5.54
CA SER A 149 -0.64 -20.90 -5.11
C SER A 149 -1.28 -21.31 -3.78
N TRP A 150 -1.55 -22.60 -3.63
CA TRP A 150 -2.02 -23.23 -2.39
C TRP A 150 -0.85 -23.65 -1.45
N GLN A 151 0.38 -23.49 -1.89
CA GLN A 151 1.55 -23.85 -1.08
C GLN A 151 1.91 -22.73 -0.09
N LYS A 152 2.54 -23.11 1.03
CA LYS A 152 3.04 -22.16 2.06
C LYS A 152 4.39 -21.54 1.64
N ILE A 153 4.39 -20.82 0.52
CA ILE A 153 5.54 -20.13 -0.05
C ILE A 153 5.21 -18.65 -0.24
N LYS A 154 6.16 -17.85 -0.73
CA LYS A 154 5.88 -16.51 -1.27
C LYS A 154 4.90 -16.69 -2.45
N ARG A 155 3.67 -16.18 -2.30
CA ARG A 155 2.58 -16.35 -3.27
C ARG A 155 1.79 -15.08 -3.56
N HIS A 156 2.11 -13.99 -2.86
CA HIS A 156 1.50 -12.68 -3.05
C HIS A 156 2.52 -11.69 -3.60
N PRO A 157 2.08 -10.60 -4.23
CA PRO A 157 2.96 -9.66 -4.91
C PRO A 157 3.88 -8.88 -3.95
N THR A 158 4.94 -8.34 -4.53
CA THR A 158 5.81 -7.33 -3.92
C THR A 158 5.64 -6.03 -4.69
N LEU A 159 5.14 -5.00 -4.03
CA LEU A 159 5.15 -3.62 -4.51
C LEU A 159 6.41 -2.94 -3.98
N LYS A 160 7.21 -2.33 -4.87
CA LYS A 160 8.34 -1.49 -4.47
C LYS A 160 7.86 -0.11 -4.05
N ASP A 161 8.77 0.86 -3.92
CA ASP A 161 8.44 2.19 -3.43
C ASP A 161 7.66 3.03 -4.45
N ASN A 162 6.82 3.94 -3.95
CA ASN A 162 6.04 4.89 -4.77
C ASN A 162 5.08 4.24 -5.79
N VAL A 163 4.65 3.01 -5.57
CA VAL A 163 3.70 2.31 -6.45
C VAL A 163 2.28 2.81 -6.21
N VAL A 164 1.54 3.06 -7.31
CA VAL A 164 0.13 3.43 -7.27
C VAL A 164 -0.70 2.33 -7.93
N VAL A 165 -1.70 1.80 -7.20
CA VAL A 165 -2.60 0.76 -7.71
C VAL A 165 -4.03 1.30 -7.76
N GLY A 166 -4.55 1.47 -8.97
CA GLY A 166 -5.87 2.01 -9.26
C GLY A 166 -7.02 1.13 -8.75
N ALA A 167 -8.19 1.75 -8.60
CA ALA A 167 -9.38 1.12 -8.02
C ALA A 167 -9.75 -0.20 -8.71
N GLY A 168 -10.07 -1.21 -7.90
CA GLY A 168 -10.51 -2.51 -8.41
C GLY A 168 -9.43 -3.39 -9.03
N ALA A 169 -8.18 -2.93 -9.17
CA ALA A 169 -7.11 -3.72 -9.78
C ALA A 169 -6.78 -4.99 -8.98
N LYS A 170 -6.40 -6.05 -9.69
CA LYS A 170 -6.02 -7.35 -9.12
C LYS A 170 -4.57 -7.65 -9.47
N VAL A 171 -3.69 -7.61 -8.48
CA VAL A 171 -2.26 -7.95 -8.61
C VAL A 171 -2.08 -9.33 -8.01
N LEU A 172 -1.76 -10.33 -8.83
CA LEU A 172 -1.89 -11.74 -8.46
C LEU A 172 -0.58 -12.50 -8.66
N GLY A 173 -0.21 -13.27 -7.66
CA GLY A 173 0.99 -14.10 -7.69
C GLY A 173 2.23 -13.45 -7.07
N PRO A 174 3.37 -14.16 -7.03
CA PRO A 174 4.61 -13.68 -6.42
C PRO A 174 5.39 -12.75 -7.35
N ILE A 175 4.69 -11.84 -8.01
CA ILE A 175 5.24 -10.87 -8.97
C ILE A 175 5.79 -9.63 -8.28
N VAL A 176 6.64 -8.89 -9.00
CA VAL A 176 7.23 -7.63 -8.54
C VAL A 176 6.66 -6.47 -9.37
N VAL A 177 6.14 -5.47 -8.67
CA VAL A 177 5.79 -4.17 -9.25
C VAL A 177 6.89 -3.20 -8.82
N HIS A 178 7.64 -2.67 -9.79
CA HIS A 178 8.83 -1.86 -9.53
C HIS A 178 8.51 -0.43 -9.13
N ASP A 179 9.55 0.29 -8.66
CA ASP A 179 9.43 1.65 -8.12
C ASP A 179 8.70 2.60 -9.07
N GLY A 180 7.75 3.34 -8.52
CA GLY A 180 7.00 4.36 -9.24
C GLY A 180 6.03 3.83 -10.29
N ALA A 181 5.80 2.51 -10.38
CA ALA A 181 4.85 1.95 -11.33
C ALA A 181 3.41 2.35 -11.00
N HIS A 182 2.61 2.59 -12.03
CA HIS A 182 1.20 2.93 -11.92
C HIS A 182 0.34 1.84 -12.58
N ILE A 183 -0.47 1.15 -11.78
CA ILE A 183 -1.41 0.13 -12.26
C ILE A 183 -2.78 0.78 -12.44
N GLY A 184 -3.32 0.69 -13.66
CA GLY A 184 -4.63 1.25 -14.00
C GLY A 184 -5.79 0.59 -13.24
N SER A 185 -6.90 1.33 -13.08
CA SER A 185 -8.10 0.81 -12.44
C SER A 185 -8.64 -0.43 -13.17
N ASN A 186 -9.10 -1.43 -12.38
CA ASN A 186 -9.61 -2.71 -12.85
C ASN A 186 -8.62 -3.56 -13.68
N ALA A 187 -7.34 -3.21 -13.70
CA ALA A 187 -6.33 -4.03 -14.36
C ALA A 187 -6.12 -5.35 -13.62
N VAL A 188 -5.85 -6.42 -14.38
CA VAL A 188 -5.40 -7.70 -13.83
C VAL A 188 -3.93 -7.89 -14.19
N VAL A 189 -3.07 -7.92 -13.18
CA VAL A 189 -1.63 -8.00 -13.32
C VAL A 189 -1.13 -9.34 -12.78
N VAL A 190 -0.49 -10.14 -13.64
CA VAL A 190 -0.01 -11.49 -13.34
C VAL A 190 1.46 -11.71 -13.71
N ARG A 191 2.17 -10.62 -14.04
CA ARG A 191 3.60 -10.60 -14.35
C ARG A 191 4.22 -9.31 -13.83
N ASP A 192 5.54 -9.28 -13.74
CA ASP A 192 6.30 -8.12 -13.28
C ASP A 192 6.02 -6.87 -14.14
N VAL A 193 6.02 -5.69 -13.50
CA VAL A 193 5.75 -4.37 -14.09
C VAL A 193 6.83 -3.40 -13.68
#